data_d27c5ba3afa08da91443e9bd67fe7982
#
_entry.id   d27c5ba3afa08da91443e9bd67fe7982
#
_cell.length_a   1.000
_cell.length_b   1.000
_cell.length_c   1.000
_cell.angle_alpha   90.00
_cell.angle_beta   90.00
_cell.angle_gamma   90.00
#
_symmetry.space_group_name_H-M   'P 1'
#
loop_
_entity.id
_entity.type
_entity.pdbx_description
1 polymer ?
#
loop_
_entity_poly.entity_id
_entity_poly.type
_entity_poly.pdbx_seq_one_letter_code
_entity_poly.pdbx_strand_id
1 'polypeptide(L)'
;DDLDMNRIKDKAAELKRLYEADIRPIITPNVSVSSHNIRERVAKGEPIRYLVTPEVEEYIAHQCLYQEDEGQTPMNERFNKIKKTLKKELDKDRYEHTLGVMYTSACLAMANGYDMEKAQLAGLLHDCAKCIPNEKKLKICAKNNIPVTQVEKDNPFLLHAKVGAFLARALYEIEDEEILHAISVHTTGAP
;
A
#
# COMPACT_ATOMS: atom_id res chain seq x y z
N ASP A 1 -25.93 1.62 18.52
CA ASP A 1 -26.61 1.02 19.70
C ASP A 1 -27.20 2.17 20.48
N ASP A 2 -28.50 2.38 20.33
CA ASP A 2 -29.24 3.29 21.20
C ASP A 2 -29.19 2.72 22.61
N LEU A 3 -28.34 3.32 23.43
CA LEU A 3 -28.31 3.05 24.86
C LEU A 3 -29.73 3.31 25.39
N ASP A 4 -30.40 2.25 25.84
CA ASP A 4 -31.74 2.34 26.38
C ASP A 4 -31.70 3.20 27.64
N MET A 5 -32.00 4.48 27.47
CA MET A 5 -31.99 5.48 28.55
C MET A 5 -32.91 5.09 29.75
N ASN A 6 -33.90 4.22 29.50
CA ASN A 6 -34.75 3.73 30.58
C ASN A 6 -33.98 2.72 31.45
N ARG A 7 -33.22 1.81 30.86
CA ARG A 7 -32.33 0.89 31.63
C ARG A 7 -31.30 1.62 32.45
N ILE A 8 -30.74 2.74 31.93
CA ILE A 8 -29.76 3.55 32.68
C ILE A 8 -30.45 4.22 33.90
N LYS A 9 -31.64 4.78 33.69
CA LYS A 9 -32.43 5.40 34.80
C LYS A 9 -32.81 4.39 35.87
N ASP A 10 -33.28 3.21 35.47
CA ASP A 10 -33.67 2.13 36.39
C ASP A 10 -32.46 1.66 37.20
N LYS A 11 -31.31 1.47 36.55
CA LYS A 11 -30.09 1.06 37.25
C LYS A 11 -29.54 2.15 38.16
N ALA A 12 -29.61 3.41 37.78
CA ALA A 12 -29.26 4.55 38.64
C ALA A 12 -30.16 4.63 39.87
N ALA A 13 -31.49 4.40 39.73
CA ALA A 13 -32.43 4.37 40.86
C ALA A 13 -32.17 3.19 41.79
N GLU A 14 -31.87 2.01 41.27
CA GLU A 14 -31.45 0.85 42.06
C GLU A 14 -30.21 1.12 42.91
N LEU A 15 -29.16 1.66 42.29
CA LEU A 15 -27.90 1.96 42.96
C LEU A 15 -28.06 3.06 44.03
N LYS A 16 -28.87 4.08 43.76
CA LYS A 16 -29.21 5.12 44.74
C LYS A 16 -29.88 4.52 45.97
N ARG A 17 -30.79 3.56 45.77
CA ARG A 17 -31.49 2.91 46.86
C ARG A 17 -30.60 1.99 47.69
N LEU A 18 -29.66 1.27 47.05
CA LEU A 18 -28.79 0.28 47.71
C LEU A 18 -27.60 0.90 48.43
N TYR A 19 -27.05 2.00 47.88
CA TYR A 19 -25.76 2.54 48.28
C TYR A 19 -25.82 4.04 48.67
N GLU A 20 -27.02 4.65 48.67
CA GLU A 20 -27.22 6.09 48.85
C GLU A 20 -26.40 6.97 47.89
N ALA A 21 -26.03 6.41 46.73
CA ALA A 21 -25.17 7.06 45.74
C ALA A 21 -25.92 8.17 44.99
N ASP A 22 -25.32 9.36 44.85
CA ASP A 22 -25.83 10.44 43.98
C ASP A 22 -25.32 10.22 42.53
N ILE A 23 -26.14 9.56 41.73
CA ILE A 23 -25.80 9.24 40.34
C ILE A 23 -26.49 10.21 39.40
N ARG A 24 -25.70 11.00 38.69
CA ARG A 24 -26.17 11.98 37.70
C ARG A 24 -25.76 11.55 36.31
N PRO A 25 -26.70 11.27 35.39
CA PRO A 25 -26.37 11.00 34.01
C PRO A 25 -25.78 12.26 33.34
N ILE A 26 -24.62 12.13 32.72
CA ILE A 26 -24.03 13.17 31.88
C ILE A 26 -24.26 12.79 30.44
N ILE A 27 -25.00 13.62 29.69
CA ILE A 27 -25.17 13.47 28.27
C ILE A 27 -23.97 14.12 27.59
N THR A 28 -23.07 13.31 27.06
CA THR A 28 -21.96 13.78 26.22
C THR A 28 -22.29 13.51 24.75
N PRO A 29 -21.83 14.35 23.81
CA PRO A 29 -21.91 14.02 22.40
C PRO A 29 -21.22 12.67 22.16
N ASN A 30 -21.95 11.71 21.62
CA ASN A 30 -21.37 10.42 21.26
C ASN A 30 -20.56 10.60 19.98
N VAL A 31 -19.25 10.81 20.10
CA VAL A 31 -18.35 10.82 18.96
C VAL A 31 -18.04 9.37 18.60
N SER A 32 -18.92 8.79 17.82
CA SER A 32 -18.72 7.45 17.26
C SER A 32 -17.63 7.51 16.18
N VAL A 33 -16.40 7.23 16.57
CA VAL A 33 -15.28 7.13 15.64
C VAL A 33 -15.13 5.66 15.21
N SER A 34 -15.43 5.36 13.96
CA SER A 34 -15.15 4.06 13.36
C SER A 34 -14.40 4.26 12.03
N SER A 35 -13.61 3.26 11.64
CA SER A 35 -12.93 3.29 10.34
C SER A 35 -13.91 3.43 9.17
N HIS A 36 -15.13 2.92 9.31
CA HIS A 36 -16.19 3.08 8.31
C HIS A 36 -16.65 4.54 8.23
N ASN A 37 -16.94 5.16 9.37
CA ASN A 37 -17.37 6.55 9.43
C ASN A 37 -16.32 7.51 8.87
N ILE A 38 -15.02 7.28 9.19
CA ILE A 38 -13.93 8.09 8.64
C ILE A 38 -13.89 8.00 7.11
N ARG A 39 -13.97 6.78 6.55
CA ARG A 39 -13.98 6.57 5.09
C ARG A 39 -15.16 7.23 4.40
N GLU A 40 -16.35 7.09 4.99
CA GLU A 40 -17.57 7.70 4.47
C GLU A 40 -17.52 9.23 4.49
N ARG A 41 -16.96 9.83 5.53
CA ARG A 41 -16.76 11.27 5.62
C ARG A 41 -15.78 11.78 4.56
N VAL A 42 -14.64 11.08 4.39
CA VAL A 42 -13.66 11.43 3.34
C VAL A 42 -14.28 11.34 1.96
N ALA A 43 -15.04 10.28 1.66
CA ALA A 43 -15.73 10.12 0.40
C ALA A 43 -16.71 11.27 0.11
N LYS A 44 -17.35 11.81 1.15
CA LYS A 44 -18.27 12.96 1.04
C LYS A 44 -17.56 14.33 1.08
N GLY A 45 -16.24 14.36 1.17
CA GLY A 45 -15.49 15.62 1.34
C GLY A 45 -15.71 16.30 2.70
N GLU A 46 -16.23 15.56 3.69
CA GLU A 46 -16.44 16.07 5.04
C GLU A 46 -15.14 16.05 5.85
N PRO A 47 -14.91 17.04 6.73
CA PRO A 47 -13.70 17.09 7.54
C PRO A 47 -13.63 15.89 8.52
N ILE A 48 -12.43 15.31 8.63
CA ILE A 48 -12.11 14.25 9.60
C ILE A 48 -11.21 14.75 10.73
N ARG A 49 -10.96 16.05 10.75
CA ARG A 49 -10.18 16.72 11.79
C ARG A 49 -10.76 16.43 13.15
N TYR A 50 -9.92 16.08 14.11
CA TYR A 50 -10.27 15.62 15.47
C TYR A 50 -10.87 14.21 15.56
N LEU A 51 -11.09 13.51 14.45
CA LEU A 51 -11.48 12.09 14.43
C LEU A 51 -10.26 11.17 14.25
N VAL A 52 -9.19 11.71 13.70
CA VAL A 52 -7.88 11.07 13.51
C VAL A 52 -6.78 12.03 13.93
N THR A 53 -5.54 11.55 14.05
CA THR A 53 -4.40 12.44 14.30
C THR A 53 -4.06 13.28 13.06
N PRO A 54 -3.42 14.46 13.22
CA PRO A 54 -3.04 15.31 12.09
C PRO A 54 -2.24 14.56 11.00
N GLU A 55 -1.33 13.68 11.42
CA GLU A 55 -0.48 12.90 10.51
C GLU A 55 -1.32 11.91 9.68
N VAL A 56 -2.36 11.32 10.27
CA VAL A 56 -3.29 10.41 9.57
C VAL A 56 -4.20 11.20 8.63
N GLU A 57 -4.67 12.39 9.03
CA GLU A 57 -5.46 13.28 8.17
C GLU A 57 -4.64 13.69 6.94
N GLU A 58 -3.38 14.13 7.15
CA GLU A 58 -2.46 14.51 6.09
C GLU A 58 -2.14 13.32 5.16
N TYR A 59 -1.90 12.15 5.73
CA TYR A 59 -1.66 10.92 4.95
C TYR A 59 -2.86 10.55 4.07
N ILE A 60 -4.07 10.58 4.62
CA ILE A 60 -5.31 10.30 3.86
C ILE A 60 -5.46 11.30 2.71
N ALA A 61 -5.22 12.59 2.97
CA ALA A 61 -5.31 13.64 1.97
C ALA A 61 -4.24 13.50 0.89
N HIS A 62 -2.97 13.27 1.29
CA HIS A 62 -1.85 13.14 0.37
C HIS A 62 -1.96 11.89 -0.53
N GLN A 63 -2.48 10.79 0.02
CA GLN A 63 -2.68 9.55 -0.74
C GLN A 63 -4.04 9.49 -1.44
N CYS A 64 -4.87 10.54 -1.33
CA CYS A 64 -6.22 10.60 -1.88
C CYS A 64 -7.06 9.36 -1.55
N LEU A 65 -6.91 8.83 -0.31
CA LEU A 65 -7.63 7.63 0.12
C LEU A 65 -9.10 7.93 0.33
N TYR A 66 -9.95 6.95 -0.01
CA TYR A 66 -11.41 6.94 0.25
C TYR A 66 -12.22 8.05 -0.44
N GLN A 67 -11.65 8.75 -1.41
CA GLN A 67 -12.41 9.67 -2.26
C GLN A 67 -13.23 8.85 -3.27
N GLU A 68 -14.49 9.23 -3.52
CA GLU A 68 -15.27 8.62 -4.59
C GLU A 68 -14.64 8.97 -5.96
N ASP A 69 -14.81 8.08 -6.94
CA ASP A 69 -14.04 7.95 -8.20
C ASP A 69 -13.90 9.19 -9.12
N GLU A 70 -14.28 10.39 -8.68
CA GLU A 70 -14.10 11.61 -9.47
C GLU A 70 -12.68 12.22 -9.40
N GLY A 71 -11.76 11.59 -8.65
CA GLY A 71 -10.39 12.07 -8.47
C GLY A 71 -9.38 10.98 -8.19
N GLN A 72 -9.33 9.92 -9.03
CA GLN A 72 -8.13 9.08 -9.02
C GLN A 72 -6.96 9.97 -9.41
N THR A 73 -6.02 10.21 -8.46
CA THR A 73 -4.78 10.88 -8.85
C THR A 73 -4.11 10.06 -9.95
N PRO A 74 -3.40 10.69 -10.87
CA PRO A 74 -2.63 9.96 -11.92
C PRO A 74 -1.76 8.85 -11.33
N MET A 75 -1.31 9.01 -10.09
CA MET A 75 -0.55 8.04 -9.33
C MET A 75 -1.37 6.78 -9.02
N ASN A 76 -2.58 6.92 -8.46
CA ASN A 76 -3.44 5.78 -8.14
C ASN A 76 -3.85 4.99 -9.39
N GLU A 77 -4.12 5.67 -10.49
CA GLU A 77 -4.38 5.04 -11.78
C GLU A 77 -3.18 4.23 -12.27
N ARG A 78 -1.98 4.80 -12.16
CA ARG A 78 -0.73 4.13 -12.55
C ARG A 78 -0.51 2.85 -11.74
N PHE A 79 -0.59 2.93 -10.42
CA PHE A 79 -0.47 1.76 -9.54
C PHE A 79 -1.52 0.69 -9.84
N ASN A 80 -2.76 1.09 -10.05
CA ASN A 80 -3.86 0.17 -10.36
C ASN A 80 -3.66 -0.51 -11.73
N LYS A 81 -3.18 0.22 -12.74
CA LYS A 81 -2.83 -0.32 -14.06
C LYS A 81 -1.70 -1.36 -13.95
N ILE A 82 -0.63 -1.03 -13.21
CA ILE A 82 0.49 -1.94 -12.97
C ILE A 82 0.02 -3.20 -12.23
N LYS A 83 -0.70 -3.06 -11.12
CA LYS A 83 -1.26 -4.18 -10.34
C LYS A 83 -2.14 -5.09 -11.20
N LYS A 84 -3.00 -4.51 -12.03
CA LYS A 84 -3.89 -5.26 -12.94
C LYS A 84 -3.10 -6.07 -13.98
N THR A 85 -2.00 -5.53 -14.47
CA THR A 85 -1.11 -6.22 -15.41
C THR A 85 -0.35 -7.34 -14.70
N LEU A 86 0.30 -7.06 -13.57
CA LEU A 86 1.04 -8.04 -12.79
C LEU A 86 0.18 -9.21 -12.31
N LYS A 87 -1.08 -8.96 -11.97
CA LYS A 87 -2.04 -10.01 -11.58
C LYS A 87 -2.30 -11.03 -12.69
N LYS A 88 -2.08 -10.66 -13.96
CA LYS A 88 -2.22 -11.56 -15.11
C LYS A 88 -0.91 -12.26 -15.48
N GLU A 89 0.22 -11.61 -15.21
CA GLU A 89 1.56 -12.06 -15.60
C GLU A 89 2.21 -12.99 -14.55
N LEU A 90 1.85 -12.80 -13.28
CA LEU A 90 2.41 -13.54 -12.16
C LEU A 90 1.43 -14.64 -11.69
N ASP A 91 1.97 -15.72 -11.15
CA ASP A 91 1.16 -16.65 -10.37
C ASP A 91 0.62 -15.99 -9.08
N LYS A 92 -0.40 -16.61 -8.47
CA LYS A 92 -1.09 -16.03 -7.32
C LYS A 92 -0.14 -15.74 -6.14
N ASP A 93 0.71 -16.71 -5.80
CA ASP A 93 1.59 -16.58 -4.64
C ASP A 93 2.65 -15.51 -4.89
N ARG A 94 3.16 -15.42 -6.12
CA ARG A 94 4.10 -14.38 -6.52
C ARG A 94 3.46 -13.00 -6.53
N TYR A 95 2.22 -12.90 -6.99
CA TYR A 95 1.50 -11.63 -6.95
C TYR A 95 1.25 -11.14 -5.52
N GLU A 96 0.84 -12.02 -4.60
CA GLU A 96 0.65 -11.69 -3.19
C GLU A 96 1.98 -11.31 -2.52
N HIS A 97 3.07 -12.04 -2.82
CA HIS A 97 4.42 -11.66 -2.39
C HIS A 97 4.79 -10.24 -2.87
N THR A 98 4.57 -9.96 -4.13
CA THR A 98 4.87 -8.65 -4.73
C THR A 98 4.12 -7.51 -4.05
N LEU A 99 2.84 -7.71 -3.72
CA LEU A 99 2.08 -6.73 -2.93
C LEU A 99 2.66 -6.56 -1.51
N GLY A 100 3.04 -7.66 -0.87
CA GLY A 100 3.69 -7.63 0.44
C GLY A 100 4.99 -6.82 0.43
N VAL A 101 5.85 -7.04 -0.57
CA VAL A 101 7.10 -6.26 -0.75
C VAL A 101 6.79 -4.78 -1.00
N MET A 102 5.82 -4.46 -1.84
CA MET A 102 5.40 -3.07 -2.08
C MET A 102 5.02 -2.35 -0.78
N TYR A 103 4.19 -2.96 0.06
CA TYR A 103 3.78 -2.36 1.34
C TYR A 103 4.94 -2.27 2.34
N THR A 104 5.79 -3.28 2.41
CA THR A 104 6.99 -3.27 3.27
C THR A 104 7.96 -2.16 2.85
N SER A 105 8.19 -2.00 1.54
CA SER A 105 9.02 -0.93 0.99
C SER A 105 8.48 0.46 1.35
N ALA A 106 7.15 0.65 1.28
CA ALA A 106 6.51 1.89 1.71
C ALA A 106 6.76 2.19 3.19
N CYS A 107 6.57 1.18 4.07
CA CYS A 107 6.80 1.34 5.51
C CYS A 107 8.26 1.69 5.81
N LEU A 108 9.22 1.03 5.14
CA LEU A 108 10.64 1.30 5.30
C LEU A 108 11.01 2.71 4.80
N ALA A 109 10.46 3.13 3.67
CA ALA A 109 10.66 4.48 3.14
C ALA A 109 10.16 5.54 4.12
N MET A 110 8.94 5.39 4.66
CA MET A 110 8.38 6.28 5.68
C MET A 110 9.28 6.36 6.92
N ALA A 111 9.74 5.21 7.43
CA ALA A 111 10.58 5.16 8.63
C ALA A 111 11.94 5.81 8.44
N ASN A 112 12.44 5.90 7.21
CA ASN A 112 13.78 6.43 6.88
C ASN A 112 13.72 7.78 6.14
N GLY A 113 12.55 8.40 5.99
CA GLY A 113 12.41 9.68 5.29
C GLY A 113 12.74 9.61 3.80
N TYR A 114 12.54 8.44 3.18
CA TYR A 114 12.74 8.23 1.74
C TYR A 114 11.42 8.39 0.97
N ASP A 115 11.53 8.62 -0.33
CA ASP A 115 10.35 8.73 -1.21
C ASP A 115 9.55 7.42 -1.24
N MET A 116 8.35 7.48 -0.68
CA MET A 116 7.47 6.33 -0.53
C MET A 116 6.95 5.83 -1.87
N GLU A 117 6.70 6.71 -2.84
CA GLU A 117 6.22 6.34 -4.17
C GLU A 117 7.29 5.56 -4.94
N LYS A 118 8.53 6.06 -4.94
CA LYS A 118 9.67 5.35 -5.54
C LYS A 118 9.86 3.97 -4.92
N ALA A 119 9.82 3.89 -3.59
CA ALA A 119 9.97 2.61 -2.88
C ALA A 119 8.83 1.63 -3.19
N GLN A 120 7.59 2.11 -3.28
CA GLN A 120 6.44 1.30 -3.66
C GLN A 120 6.55 0.79 -5.09
N LEU A 121 6.94 1.63 -6.06
CA LEU A 121 7.11 1.24 -7.45
C LEU A 121 8.23 0.20 -7.61
N ALA A 122 9.38 0.41 -6.95
CA ALA A 122 10.46 -0.56 -6.93
C ALA A 122 9.99 -1.90 -6.35
N GLY A 123 9.32 -1.89 -5.20
CA GLY A 123 8.79 -3.08 -4.55
C GLY A 123 7.71 -3.79 -5.38
N LEU A 124 6.84 -3.04 -6.05
CA LEU A 124 5.80 -3.60 -6.92
C LEU A 124 6.35 -4.25 -8.18
N LEU A 125 7.47 -3.75 -8.71
CA LEU A 125 8.04 -4.20 -9.98
C LEU A 125 9.27 -5.11 -9.84
N HIS A 126 9.80 -5.32 -8.62
CA HIS A 126 11.05 -6.07 -8.41
C HIS A 126 11.05 -7.46 -9.07
N ASP A 127 9.96 -8.18 -8.98
CA ASP A 127 9.81 -9.55 -9.48
C ASP A 127 8.92 -9.64 -10.75
N CYS A 128 8.68 -8.54 -11.48
CA CYS A 128 7.79 -8.53 -12.65
C CYS A 128 8.24 -9.48 -13.77
N ALA A 129 9.52 -9.87 -13.82
CA ALA A 129 10.07 -10.83 -14.78
C ALA A 129 10.29 -12.24 -14.19
N LYS A 130 9.87 -12.50 -12.94
CA LYS A 130 10.19 -13.77 -12.24
C LYS A 130 9.60 -14.99 -12.93
N CYS A 131 8.36 -14.91 -13.36
CA CYS A 131 7.64 -16.01 -14.03
C CYS A 131 8.04 -16.20 -15.49
N ILE A 132 8.90 -15.36 -16.06
CA ILE A 132 9.38 -15.52 -17.43
C ILE A 132 10.35 -16.72 -17.50
N PRO A 133 10.19 -17.66 -18.46
CA PRO A 133 11.12 -18.78 -18.63
C PRO A 133 12.57 -18.33 -18.85
N ASN A 134 13.53 -19.08 -18.32
CA ASN A 134 14.96 -18.72 -18.38
C ASN A 134 15.48 -18.50 -19.81
N GLU A 135 15.10 -19.36 -20.74
CA GLU A 135 15.46 -19.20 -22.16
C GLU A 135 14.93 -17.88 -22.75
N LYS A 136 13.75 -17.47 -22.33
CA LYS A 136 13.13 -16.22 -22.78
C LYS A 136 13.86 -15.01 -22.22
N LYS A 137 14.28 -15.08 -20.93
CA LYS A 137 15.12 -14.05 -20.30
C LYS A 137 16.44 -13.87 -21.04
N LEU A 138 17.14 -14.97 -21.37
CA LEU A 138 18.39 -14.93 -22.15
C LEU A 138 18.18 -14.29 -23.53
N LYS A 139 17.07 -14.64 -24.23
CA LYS A 139 16.74 -14.02 -25.52
C LYS A 139 16.45 -12.52 -25.40
N ILE A 140 15.76 -12.09 -24.33
CA ILE A 140 15.50 -10.67 -24.05
C ILE A 140 16.83 -9.94 -23.83
N CYS A 141 17.73 -10.50 -23.03
CA CYS A 141 19.05 -9.92 -22.77
C CYS A 141 19.87 -9.78 -24.08
N ALA A 142 19.93 -10.83 -24.89
CA ALA A 142 20.66 -10.80 -26.15
C ALA A 142 20.10 -9.76 -27.14
N LYS A 143 18.76 -9.71 -27.27
CA LYS A 143 18.07 -8.78 -28.19
C LYS A 143 18.25 -7.31 -27.80
N ASN A 144 18.36 -7.03 -26.54
CA ASN A 144 18.37 -5.66 -26.02
C ASN A 144 19.75 -5.24 -25.45
N ASN A 145 20.81 -5.99 -25.78
CA ASN A 145 22.19 -5.72 -25.32
C ASN A 145 22.30 -5.59 -23.80
N ILE A 146 21.52 -6.33 -23.01
CA ILE A 146 21.62 -6.37 -21.56
C ILE A 146 22.83 -7.26 -21.22
N PRO A 147 23.83 -6.74 -20.47
CA PRO A 147 25.05 -7.50 -20.17
C PRO A 147 24.73 -8.69 -19.25
N VAL A 148 25.19 -9.87 -19.65
CA VAL A 148 25.01 -11.12 -18.90
C VAL A 148 26.37 -11.62 -18.44
N THR A 149 26.56 -11.76 -17.14
CA THR A 149 27.78 -12.30 -16.54
C THR A 149 27.87 -13.83 -16.69
N GLN A 150 29.03 -14.43 -16.43
CA GLN A 150 29.17 -15.88 -16.50
C GLN A 150 28.27 -16.57 -15.45
N VAL A 151 28.20 -16.00 -14.23
CA VAL A 151 27.33 -16.51 -13.14
C VAL A 151 25.85 -16.51 -13.57
N GLU A 152 25.39 -15.48 -14.27
CA GLU A 152 24.02 -15.38 -14.76
C GLU A 152 23.73 -16.32 -15.94
N LYS A 153 24.75 -16.66 -16.76
CA LYS A 153 24.64 -17.69 -17.80
C LYS A 153 24.43 -19.06 -17.18
N ASP A 154 25.19 -19.34 -16.12
CA ASP A 154 25.11 -20.60 -15.40
C ASP A 154 23.84 -20.69 -14.54
N ASN A 155 23.31 -19.53 -14.13
CA ASN A 155 22.12 -19.37 -13.28
C ASN A 155 21.11 -18.38 -13.90
N PRO A 156 20.45 -18.70 -15.03
CA PRO A 156 19.63 -17.73 -15.74
C PRO A 156 18.40 -17.23 -14.98
N PHE A 157 18.03 -17.88 -13.89
CA PHE A 157 16.96 -17.37 -13.01
C PHE A 157 17.32 -16.01 -12.38
N LEU A 158 18.59 -15.69 -12.17
CA LEU A 158 19.06 -14.41 -11.65
C LEU A 158 18.76 -13.24 -12.61
N LEU A 159 18.63 -13.52 -13.89
CA LEU A 159 18.34 -12.51 -14.90
C LEU A 159 16.99 -11.82 -14.73
N HIS A 160 16.09 -12.36 -13.87
CA HIS A 160 14.80 -11.71 -13.64
C HIS A 160 14.95 -10.29 -13.12
N ALA A 161 16.00 -9.97 -12.35
CA ALA A 161 16.27 -8.63 -11.86
C ALA A 161 16.58 -7.64 -12.99
N LYS A 162 17.56 -7.97 -13.84
CA LYS A 162 17.93 -7.12 -14.99
C LYS A 162 16.85 -7.05 -16.06
N VAL A 163 16.22 -8.17 -16.37
CA VAL A 163 15.07 -8.22 -17.28
C VAL A 163 13.89 -7.47 -16.70
N GLY A 164 13.66 -7.56 -15.39
CA GLY A 164 12.64 -6.80 -14.67
C GLY A 164 12.83 -5.29 -14.80
N ALA A 165 14.04 -4.78 -14.58
CA ALA A 165 14.37 -3.37 -14.78
C ALA A 165 14.15 -2.92 -16.23
N PHE A 166 14.54 -3.74 -17.22
CA PHE A 166 14.26 -3.46 -18.61
C PHE A 166 12.75 -3.40 -18.91
N LEU A 167 11.98 -4.36 -18.41
CA LEU A 167 10.52 -4.38 -18.59
C LEU A 167 9.83 -3.24 -17.82
N ALA A 168 10.34 -2.87 -16.65
CA ALA A 168 9.84 -1.72 -15.89
C ALA A 168 9.92 -0.45 -16.74
N ARG A 169 11.03 -0.24 -17.46
CA ARG A 169 11.17 0.88 -18.40
C ARG A 169 10.27 0.72 -19.62
N ALA A 170 10.31 -0.44 -20.27
CA ALA A 170 9.70 -0.62 -21.59
C ALA A 170 8.17 -0.79 -21.57
N LEU A 171 7.60 -1.43 -20.53
CA LEU A 171 6.18 -1.77 -20.44
C LEU A 171 5.42 -0.97 -19.39
N TYR A 172 6.12 -0.54 -18.33
CA TYR A 172 5.49 0.19 -17.22
C TYR A 172 5.89 1.66 -17.17
N GLU A 173 6.63 2.12 -18.20
CA GLU A 173 6.98 3.52 -18.38
C GLU A 173 7.70 4.13 -17.15
N ILE A 174 8.56 3.35 -16.51
CA ILE A 174 9.41 3.81 -15.41
C ILE A 174 10.67 4.43 -16.00
N GLU A 175 10.83 5.72 -15.82
CA GLU A 175 12.01 6.48 -16.28
C GLU A 175 13.01 6.78 -15.16
N ASP A 176 12.59 6.66 -13.91
CA ASP A 176 13.41 6.95 -12.74
C ASP A 176 14.51 5.90 -12.57
N GLU A 177 15.77 6.34 -12.68
CA GLU A 177 16.95 5.47 -12.64
C GLU A 177 17.16 4.82 -11.26
N GLU A 178 16.73 5.47 -10.16
CA GLU A 178 16.83 4.88 -8.82
C GLU A 178 15.90 3.67 -8.68
N ILE A 179 14.68 3.77 -9.21
CA ILE A 179 13.72 2.66 -9.22
C ILE A 179 14.26 1.51 -10.08
N LEU A 180 14.73 1.82 -11.30
CA LEU A 180 15.27 0.83 -12.22
C LEU A 180 16.52 0.14 -11.66
N HIS A 181 17.39 0.91 -11.02
CA HIS A 181 18.57 0.37 -10.35
C HIS A 181 18.18 -0.56 -9.20
N ALA A 182 17.28 -0.13 -8.30
CA ALA A 182 16.78 -0.96 -7.22
C ALA A 182 16.20 -2.29 -7.72
N ILE A 183 15.40 -2.27 -8.80
CA ILE A 183 14.88 -3.49 -9.43
C ILE A 183 16.03 -4.36 -9.95
N SER A 184 17.03 -3.78 -10.61
CA SER A 184 18.12 -4.53 -11.24
C SER A 184 19.05 -5.25 -10.27
N VAL A 185 19.16 -4.76 -9.04
CA VAL A 185 20.11 -5.25 -8.02
C VAL A 185 19.45 -5.94 -6.82
N HIS A 186 18.13 -6.06 -6.79
CA HIS A 186 17.40 -6.53 -5.61
C HIS A 186 17.79 -7.96 -5.17
N THR A 187 18.34 -8.79 -6.07
CA THR A 187 18.76 -10.17 -5.76
C THR A 187 20.22 -10.26 -5.31
N THR A 188 21.08 -9.35 -5.77
CA THR A 188 22.53 -9.43 -5.55
C THR A 188 23.05 -8.30 -4.68
N GLY A 189 22.25 -7.29 -4.48
CA GLY A 189 22.67 -6.03 -3.87
C GLY A 189 23.53 -5.19 -4.82
N ALA A 190 23.79 -3.96 -4.41
CA ALA A 190 24.77 -3.06 -5.01
C ALA A 190 25.67 -2.50 -3.91
N PRO A 191 26.92 -2.17 -4.22
CA PRO A 191 27.79 -1.47 -3.28
C PRO A 191 27.25 -0.08 -2.97
#